data_18f2f209e67a196e22111e3b20f0d150
#
_entry.id   18f2f209e67a196e22111e3b20f0d150
#
_cell.length_a   1.000
_cell.length_b   1.000
_cell.length_c   1.000
_cell.angle_alpha   90.00
_cell.angle_beta   90.00
_cell.angle_gamma   90.00
#
_symmetry.space_group_name_H-M   'P 1'
#
loop_
_entity.id
_entity.type
_entity.pdbx_description
1 polymer ?
#
loop_
_entity_poly.entity_id
_entity_poly.type
_entity_poly.pdbx_seq_one_letter_code
_entity_poly.pdbx_strand_id
1 'polypeptide(L)'
;MDEHSKYIFRVMEEEKNRLMHTTTEPSAALAAKITSDASKQTYYTIRTLVPRQHRDDAFRAYAYFRWVDDRIDGDELTPKERLDFVEDQKELLAQCFENRPPRALLSEEWLLVDLTQGLLGQEPGLRIYLQDMMTLMDFDARRRGRRISRHEFKWYSRRLATAVTEAVYTFIGGGCGAPRTMERYLASDGAHIAHILRDLYDDLDAGYINIPSEVYEGETIDLETVQSERIRQWVQEQVKTARAYFAEGAAYLASIPNPRCRMAGAWYAARFEGVLDAIERDDFSLRRDYSDCKGYRTLLRMAWSGLRAAVARPKRLQRQPDTAMLIDVPMMEQLKSSPILAEQRGEK
;
A
#
# COMPACT_ATOMS: atom_id res chain seq x y z
N MET A 1 -31.60 -19.97 -5.82
CA MET A 1 -31.95 -18.55 -5.76
C MET A 1 -31.55 -17.98 -7.10
N ASP A 2 -32.51 -17.41 -7.86
CA ASP A 2 -32.21 -16.86 -9.17
C ASP A 2 -31.46 -15.53 -9.08
N GLU A 3 -30.88 -15.08 -10.19
CA GLU A 3 -30.09 -13.84 -10.25
C GLU A 3 -30.90 -12.61 -9.85
N HIS A 4 -32.20 -12.62 -10.09
CA HIS A 4 -33.11 -11.54 -9.73
C HIS A 4 -33.29 -11.46 -8.20
N SER A 5 -33.41 -12.60 -7.52
CA SER A 5 -33.47 -12.66 -6.04
C SER A 5 -32.16 -12.21 -5.37
N LYS A 6 -31.00 -12.53 -5.98
CA LYS A 6 -29.70 -12.05 -5.49
C LYS A 6 -29.55 -10.54 -5.67
N TYR A 7 -30.03 -10.01 -6.80
CA TYR A 7 -30.02 -8.57 -7.04
C TYR A 7 -30.90 -7.80 -6.05
N ILE A 8 -32.13 -8.29 -5.82
CA ILE A 8 -33.07 -7.67 -4.87
C ILE A 8 -32.49 -7.75 -3.43
N PHE A 9 -31.90 -8.88 -3.04
CA PHE A 9 -31.29 -9.02 -1.70
C PHE A 9 -30.13 -8.03 -1.51
N ARG A 10 -29.30 -7.85 -2.55
CA ARG A 10 -28.18 -6.90 -2.58
C ARG A 10 -28.66 -5.45 -2.47
N VAL A 11 -29.66 -5.07 -3.25
CA VAL A 11 -30.29 -3.73 -3.20
C VAL A 11 -30.93 -3.47 -1.84
N MET A 12 -31.59 -4.48 -1.25
CA MET A 12 -32.18 -4.35 0.10
C MET A 12 -31.12 -4.25 1.19
N GLU A 13 -29.98 -4.90 1.05
CA GLU A 13 -28.86 -4.83 2.00
C GLU A 13 -28.14 -3.49 1.90
N GLU A 14 -27.97 -2.97 0.68
CA GLU A 14 -27.47 -1.62 0.41
C GLU A 14 -28.45 -0.54 0.96
N GLU A 15 -29.74 -0.73 0.80
CA GLU A 15 -30.76 0.17 1.33
C GLU A 15 -30.91 0.07 2.85
N LYS A 16 -30.76 -1.11 3.43
CA LYS A 16 -30.65 -1.33 4.87
C LYS A 16 -29.42 -0.65 5.46
N ASN A 17 -28.28 -0.74 4.80
CA ASN A 17 -27.07 -0.01 5.18
C ASN A 17 -27.26 1.51 5.04
N ARG A 18 -27.95 1.98 4.01
CA ARG A 18 -28.35 3.37 3.80
C ARG A 18 -29.27 3.92 4.91
N LEU A 19 -30.19 3.11 5.39
CA LEU A 19 -31.15 3.47 6.47
C LEU A 19 -30.52 3.39 7.87
N MET A 20 -29.46 2.58 8.06
CA MET A 20 -28.73 2.52 9.33
C MET A 20 -27.86 3.76 9.59
N HIS A 21 -27.64 4.62 8.59
CA HIS A 21 -26.90 5.89 8.76
C HIS A 21 -27.66 6.99 9.50
N THR A 22 -28.90 6.76 9.89
CA THR A 22 -29.61 7.69 10.80
C THR A 22 -29.25 7.47 12.28
N THR A 23 -28.42 6.44 12.62
CA THR A 23 -27.85 6.24 13.97
C THR A 23 -26.38 5.92 13.85
N THR A 24 -25.58 6.93 13.53
CA THR A 24 -24.17 6.86 13.20
C THR A 24 -23.31 6.47 14.39
N GLU A 25 -22.68 5.29 14.37
CA GLU A 25 -21.36 5.17 14.99
C GLU A 25 -20.44 6.22 14.34
N PRO A 26 -19.71 7.03 15.13
CA PRO A 26 -18.78 7.97 14.53
C PRO A 26 -17.83 7.23 13.57
N SER A 27 -17.60 7.75 12.37
CA SER A 27 -16.74 7.11 11.34
C SER A 27 -15.37 6.68 11.89
N ALA A 28 -14.88 7.38 12.91
CA ALA A 28 -13.67 7.05 13.65
C ALA A 28 -13.74 5.69 14.38
N ALA A 29 -14.90 5.33 14.96
CA ALA A 29 -15.09 4.05 15.64
C ALA A 29 -15.11 2.89 14.64
N LEU A 30 -15.84 3.05 13.52
CA LEU A 30 -15.84 2.10 12.41
C LEU A 30 -14.43 1.91 11.87
N ALA A 31 -13.70 2.99 11.62
CA ALA A 31 -12.33 2.95 11.13
C ALA A 31 -11.38 2.21 12.06
N ALA A 32 -11.45 2.50 13.36
CA ALA A 32 -10.64 1.83 14.37
C ALA A 32 -10.96 0.33 14.46
N LYS A 33 -12.25 -0.04 14.33
CA LYS A 33 -12.69 -1.43 14.30
C LYS A 33 -12.15 -2.18 13.10
N ILE A 34 -12.38 -1.67 11.86
CA ILE A 34 -11.85 -2.26 10.63
C ILE A 34 -10.33 -2.45 10.73
N THR A 35 -9.61 -1.41 11.18
CA THR A 35 -8.14 -1.48 11.34
C THR A 35 -7.73 -2.56 12.35
N SER A 36 -8.42 -2.64 13.49
CA SER A 36 -8.12 -3.63 14.54
C SER A 36 -8.34 -5.06 14.06
N ASP A 37 -9.40 -5.28 13.28
CA ASP A 37 -9.78 -6.60 12.79
C ASP A 37 -8.82 -7.04 11.66
N ALA A 38 -8.47 -6.14 10.75
CA ALA A 38 -7.58 -6.42 9.63
C ALA A 38 -6.09 -6.50 10.05
N SER A 39 -5.63 -5.63 10.95
CA SER A 39 -4.21 -5.56 11.33
C SER A 39 -4.00 -5.04 12.75
N LYS A 40 -3.83 -5.93 13.72
CA LYS A 40 -3.45 -5.56 15.08
C LYS A 40 -2.18 -4.70 15.13
N GLN A 41 -1.20 -5.02 14.27
CA GLN A 41 0.04 -4.26 14.22
C GLN A 41 -0.20 -2.81 13.78
N THR A 42 -0.93 -2.59 12.69
CA THR A 42 -1.27 -1.23 12.22
C THR A 42 -2.05 -0.48 13.29
N TYR A 43 -3.02 -1.13 13.92
CA TYR A 43 -3.80 -0.55 15.02
C TYR A 43 -2.91 -0.04 16.14
N TYR A 44 -1.99 -0.88 16.66
CA TYR A 44 -1.09 -0.46 17.74
C TYR A 44 -0.05 0.56 17.27
N THR A 45 0.41 0.51 16.04
CA THR A 45 1.31 1.53 15.46
C THR A 45 0.63 2.91 15.46
N ILE A 46 -0.61 2.99 15.00
CA ILE A 46 -1.40 4.23 15.03
C ILE A 46 -1.58 4.70 16.48
N ARG A 47 -1.99 3.82 17.38
CA ARG A 47 -2.21 4.14 18.79
C ARG A 47 -0.97 4.67 19.51
N THR A 48 0.23 4.20 19.14
CA THR A 48 1.47 4.52 19.83
C THR A 48 2.26 5.68 19.19
N LEU A 49 2.34 5.70 17.86
CA LEU A 49 3.19 6.66 17.16
C LEU A 49 2.45 7.91 16.67
N VAL A 50 1.18 7.77 16.29
CA VAL A 50 0.39 8.90 15.79
C VAL A 50 -0.07 9.79 16.94
N PRO A 51 0.13 11.13 16.88
CA PRO A 51 -0.43 12.09 17.83
C PRO A 51 -1.94 11.91 17.98
N ARG A 52 -2.47 12.12 19.20
CA ARG A 52 -3.90 11.87 19.48
C ARG A 52 -4.84 12.55 18.49
N GLN A 53 -4.53 13.78 18.10
CA GLN A 53 -5.32 14.61 17.19
C GLN A 53 -5.40 14.09 15.75
N HIS A 54 -4.48 13.21 15.33
CA HIS A 54 -4.42 12.64 13.96
C HIS A 54 -4.77 11.15 13.91
N ARG A 55 -5.10 10.53 15.06
CA ARG A 55 -5.37 9.07 15.12
C ARG A 55 -6.59 8.66 14.34
N ASP A 56 -7.66 9.43 14.48
CA ASP A 56 -8.92 9.13 13.79
C ASP A 56 -8.73 9.20 12.27
N ASP A 57 -8.00 10.22 11.79
CA ASP A 57 -7.67 10.34 10.37
C ASP A 57 -6.75 9.20 9.89
N ALA A 58 -5.78 8.78 10.69
CA ALA A 58 -4.94 7.64 10.35
C ALA A 58 -5.72 6.31 10.31
N PHE A 59 -6.69 6.12 11.20
CA PHE A 59 -7.59 4.98 11.15
C PHE A 59 -8.50 5.02 9.93
N ARG A 60 -9.10 6.19 9.61
CA ARG A 60 -9.94 6.37 8.41
C ARG A 60 -9.16 6.05 7.13
N ALA A 61 -7.93 6.56 7.03
CA ALA A 61 -7.06 6.33 5.87
C ALA A 61 -6.77 4.85 5.64
N TYR A 62 -6.39 4.12 6.68
CA TYR A 62 -6.13 2.69 6.58
C TYR A 62 -7.42 1.90 6.31
N ALA A 63 -8.48 2.17 7.07
CA ALA A 63 -9.73 1.42 7.00
C ALA A 63 -10.42 1.56 5.63
N TYR A 64 -10.40 2.77 5.04
CA TYR A 64 -10.97 3.00 3.72
C TYR A 64 -10.28 2.16 2.65
N PHE A 65 -8.95 2.22 2.55
CA PHE A 65 -8.24 1.43 1.55
C PHE A 65 -8.25 -0.07 1.84
N ARG A 66 -8.31 -0.48 3.10
CA ARG A 66 -8.52 -1.88 3.45
C ARG A 66 -9.87 -2.38 2.95
N TRP A 67 -10.93 -1.60 3.13
CA TRP A 67 -12.24 -1.93 2.61
C TRP A 67 -12.28 -1.99 1.08
N VAL A 68 -11.64 -1.02 0.38
CA VAL A 68 -11.53 -1.05 -1.08
C VAL A 68 -10.76 -2.30 -1.54
N ASP A 69 -9.64 -2.61 -0.92
CA ASP A 69 -8.80 -3.79 -1.16
C ASP A 69 -9.61 -5.09 -1.02
N ASP A 70 -10.28 -5.27 0.13
CA ASP A 70 -11.13 -6.43 0.39
C ASP A 70 -12.25 -6.61 -0.67
N ARG A 71 -12.78 -5.50 -1.20
CA ARG A 71 -13.82 -5.54 -2.24
C ARG A 71 -13.26 -5.95 -3.60
N ILE A 72 -12.06 -5.51 -3.96
CA ILE A 72 -11.46 -5.88 -5.25
C ILE A 72 -10.81 -7.26 -5.24
N ASP A 73 -10.36 -7.74 -4.07
CA ASP A 73 -9.76 -9.07 -3.89
C ASP A 73 -10.81 -10.17 -3.72
N GLY A 74 -12.00 -9.80 -3.26
CA GLY A 74 -13.12 -10.74 -3.09
C GLY A 74 -13.60 -11.35 -4.41
N ASP A 75 -14.18 -12.56 -4.32
CA ASP A 75 -14.78 -13.25 -5.46
C ASP A 75 -16.25 -12.88 -5.70
N GLU A 76 -16.77 -11.92 -4.92
CA GLU A 76 -18.16 -11.46 -5.02
C GLU A 76 -18.43 -10.63 -6.28
N LEU A 77 -17.41 -9.93 -6.80
CA LEU A 77 -17.51 -9.06 -7.95
C LEU A 77 -16.97 -9.72 -9.21
N THR A 78 -17.70 -9.62 -10.29
CA THR A 78 -17.21 -9.93 -11.63
C THR A 78 -16.05 -8.96 -12.00
N PRO A 79 -15.19 -9.30 -12.97
CA PRO A 79 -14.12 -8.39 -13.39
C PRO A 79 -14.62 -6.99 -13.80
N LYS A 80 -15.80 -6.92 -14.45
CA LYS A 80 -16.42 -5.65 -14.84
C LYS A 80 -16.88 -4.85 -13.60
N GLU A 81 -17.65 -5.49 -12.72
CA GLU A 81 -18.16 -4.83 -11.50
C GLU A 81 -17.04 -4.33 -10.61
N ARG A 82 -15.90 -5.05 -10.56
CA ARG A 82 -14.70 -4.61 -9.85
C ARG A 82 -14.13 -3.32 -10.43
N LEU A 83 -14.05 -3.21 -11.76
CA LEU A 83 -13.57 -2.00 -12.41
C LEU A 83 -14.55 -0.83 -12.25
N ASP A 84 -15.85 -1.08 -12.38
CA ASP A 84 -16.90 -0.09 -12.17
C ASP A 84 -16.84 0.44 -10.71
N PHE A 85 -16.68 -0.46 -9.72
CA PHE A 85 -16.53 -0.07 -8.31
C PHE A 85 -15.31 0.83 -8.08
N VAL A 86 -14.15 0.50 -8.66
CA VAL A 86 -12.95 1.33 -8.51
C VAL A 86 -13.13 2.70 -9.18
N GLU A 87 -13.81 2.75 -10.33
CA GLU A 87 -14.08 4.03 -11.00
C GLU A 87 -15.01 4.91 -10.15
N ASP A 88 -16.03 4.33 -9.51
CA ASP A 88 -16.90 5.04 -8.56
C ASP A 88 -16.08 5.61 -7.37
N GLN A 89 -15.12 4.84 -6.84
CA GLN A 89 -14.26 5.31 -5.75
C GLN A 89 -13.29 6.43 -6.20
N LYS A 90 -12.82 6.39 -7.45
CA LYS A 90 -11.98 7.46 -8.03
C LYS A 90 -12.80 8.75 -8.20
N GLU A 91 -14.04 8.63 -8.65
CA GLU A 91 -14.95 9.78 -8.77
C GLU A 91 -15.27 10.37 -7.39
N LEU A 92 -15.55 9.54 -6.39
CA LEU A 92 -15.75 9.97 -5.01
C LEU A 92 -14.54 10.74 -4.48
N LEU A 93 -13.32 10.23 -4.70
CA LEU A 93 -12.09 10.92 -4.28
C LEU A 93 -11.95 12.29 -4.96
N ALA A 94 -12.25 12.38 -6.26
CA ALA A 94 -12.22 13.64 -7.00
C ALA A 94 -13.23 14.64 -6.42
N GLN A 95 -14.47 14.22 -6.17
CA GLN A 95 -15.52 15.05 -5.56
C GLN A 95 -15.16 15.50 -4.13
N CYS A 96 -14.50 14.65 -3.34
CA CYS A 96 -13.98 15.01 -2.03
C CYS A 96 -12.92 16.13 -2.13
N PHE A 97 -12.01 16.05 -3.09
CA PHE A 97 -11.00 17.10 -3.32
C PHE A 97 -11.60 18.43 -3.80
N GLU A 98 -12.77 18.39 -4.41
CA GLU A 98 -13.53 19.58 -4.81
C GLU A 98 -14.47 20.10 -3.71
N ASN A 99 -14.46 19.47 -2.51
CA ASN A 99 -15.39 19.73 -1.41
C ASN A 99 -16.87 19.60 -1.81
N ARG A 100 -17.19 18.64 -2.68
CA ARG A 100 -18.54 18.35 -3.19
C ARG A 100 -18.91 16.87 -3.08
N PRO A 101 -18.74 16.23 -1.90
CA PRO A 101 -19.06 14.81 -1.77
C PRO A 101 -20.56 14.57 -1.99
N PRO A 102 -20.96 13.41 -2.55
CA PRO A 102 -22.35 13.01 -2.69
C PRO A 102 -23.06 12.94 -1.32
N ARG A 103 -24.40 13.01 -1.32
CA ARG A 103 -25.18 12.91 -0.08
C ARG A 103 -25.49 11.47 0.35
N ALA A 104 -25.54 10.55 -0.61
CA ALA A 104 -25.86 9.15 -0.37
C ALA A 104 -24.58 8.31 -0.56
N LEU A 105 -23.97 7.90 0.54
CA LEU A 105 -22.71 7.17 0.60
C LEU A 105 -22.85 5.97 1.53
N LEU A 106 -22.02 4.95 1.30
CA LEU A 106 -21.82 3.84 2.23
C LEU A 106 -21.08 4.31 3.49
N SER A 107 -21.15 3.52 4.56
CA SER A 107 -20.47 3.81 5.83
C SER A 107 -18.97 3.98 5.65
N GLU A 108 -18.39 3.12 4.80
CA GLU A 108 -16.97 3.07 4.50
C GLU A 108 -16.54 4.23 3.60
N GLU A 109 -17.41 4.71 2.73
CA GLU A 109 -17.16 5.90 1.87
C GLU A 109 -17.12 7.19 2.69
N TRP A 110 -17.89 7.27 3.77
CA TRP A 110 -17.82 8.38 4.72
C TRP A 110 -16.44 8.49 5.39
N LEU A 111 -15.68 7.40 5.48
CA LEU A 111 -14.29 7.45 5.96
C LEU A 111 -13.42 8.37 5.10
N LEU A 112 -13.59 8.31 3.78
CA LEU A 112 -12.84 9.16 2.85
C LEU A 112 -13.29 10.63 2.93
N VAL A 113 -14.60 10.87 3.02
CA VAL A 113 -15.16 12.23 3.15
C VAL A 113 -14.65 12.89 4.43
N ASP A 114 -14.80 12.23 5.58
CA ASP A 114 -14.36 12.76 6.88
C ASP A 114 -12.84 12.97 6.93
N LEU A 115 -12.07 12.08 6.28
CA LEU A 115 -10.62 12.22 6.19
C LEU A 115 -10.20 13.45 5.38
N THR A 116 -10.84 13.69 4.24
CA THR A 116 -10.49 14.83 3.36
C THR A 116 -10.98 16.17 3.91
N GLN A 117 -12.01 16.17 4.75
CA GLN A 117 -12.52 17.34 5.45
C GLN A 117 -11.89 17.54 6.84
N GLY A 118 -11.10 16.56 7.32
CA GLY A 118 -10.42 16.60 8.61
C GLY A 118 -9.24 17.58 8.68
N LEU A 119 -8.56 17.58 9.83
CA LEU A 119 -7.44 18.50 10.10
C LEU A 119 -6.29 18.38 9.10
N LEU A 120 -6.07 17.21 8.57
CA LEU A 120 -5.00 16.91 7.61
C LEU A 120 -5.46 16.98 6.14
N GLY A 121 -6.73 17.29 5.88
CA GLY A 121 -7.33 17.24 4.54
C GLY A 121 -6.62 18.09 3.49
N GLN A 122 -5.98 19.17 3.90
CA GLN A 122 -5.22 20.07 3.02
C GLN A 122 -3.72 19.74 2.97
N GLU A 123 -3.24 18.75 3.73
CA GLU A 123 -1.83 18.39 3.73
C GLU A 123 -1.42 17.73 2.40
N PRO A 124 -0.40 18.25 1.71
CA PRO A 124 0.02 17.68 0.42
C PRO A 124 0.39 16.20 0.49
N GLY A 125 0.93 15.74 1.62
CA GLY A 125 1.26 14.34 1.84
C GLY A 125 0.03 13.43 1.89
N LEU A 126 -1.08 13.90 2.49
CA LEU A 126 -2.34 13.15 2.46
C LEU A 126 -2.88 13.03 1.04
N ARG A 127 -2.84 14.12 0.28
CA ARG A 127 -3.29 14.10 -1.12
C ARG A 127 -2.50 13.11 -1.97
N ILE A 128 -1.18 13.10 -1.84
CA ILE A 128 -0.30 12.14 -2.53
C ILE A 128 -0.67 10.71 -2.12
N TYR A 129 -0.80 10.45 -0.81
CA TYR A 129 -1.20 9.14 -0.30
C TYR A 129 -2.50 8.65 -0.91
N LEU A 130 -3.55 9.48 -0.88
CA LEU A 130 -4.88 9.11 -1.39
C LEU A 130 -4.87 8.85 -2.90
N GLN A 131 -4.17 9.70 -3.68
CA GLN A 131 -4.06 9.55 -5.13
C GLN A 131 -3.25 8.31 -5.51
N ASP A 132 -2.13 8.06 -4.82
CA ASP A 132 -1.27 6.91 -5.11
C ASP A 132 -1.95 5.60 -4.72
N MET A 133 -2.58 5.54 -3.54
CA MET A 133 -3.34 4.35 -3.12
C MET A 133 -4.50 4.05 -4.08
N MET A 134 -5.27 5.06 -4.48
CA MET A 134 -6.36 4.86 -5.44
C MET A 134 -5.85 4.38 -6.80
N THR A 135 -4.71 4.88 -7.24
CA THR A 135 -4.06 4.43 -8.48
C THR A 135 -3.59 2.97 -8.37
N LEU A 136 -3.13 2.55 -7.18
CA LEU A 136 -2.75 1.15 -6.92
C LEU A 136 -3.98 0.24 -6.91
N MET A 137 -5.10 0.67 -6.30
CA MET A 137 -6.36 -0.08 -6.33
C MET A 137 -6.87 -0.28 -7.77
N ASP A 138 -6.81 0.76 -8.62
CA ASP A 138 -7.16 0.65 -10.04
C ASP A 138 -6.24 -0.34 -10.78
N PHE A 139 -4.95 -0.31 -10.50
CA PHE A 139 -3.99 -1.25 -11.07
C PHE A 139 -4.26 -2.69 -10.61
N ASP A 140 -4.50 -2.92 -9.32
CA ASP A 140 -4.77 -4.24 -8.75
C ASP A 140 -6.09 -4.82 -9.29
N ALA A 141 -7.14 -4.02 -9.41
CA ALA A 141 -8.40 -4.44 -10.03
C ALA A 141 -8.23 -4.91 -11.48
N ARG A 142 -7.28 -4.29 -12.23
CA ARG A 142 -7.01 -4.63 -13.65
C ARG A 142 -6.05 -5.79 -13.84
N ARG A 143 -5.13 -6.01 -12.89
CA ARG A 143 -4.04 -6.99 -13.08
C ARG A 143 -4.33 -8.37 -12.51
N ARG A 144 -5.41 -8.58 -11.78
CA ARG A 144 -5.76 -9.90 -11.23
C ARG A 144 -5.85 -10.94 -12.34
N GLY A 145 -5.08 -12.02 -12.23
CA GLY A 145 -4.93 -13.04 -13.28
C GLY A 145 -4.05 -12.64 -14.48
N ARG A 146 -3.46 -11.43 -14.47
CA ARG A 146 -2.61 -10.93 -15.56
C ARG A 146 -1.13 -10.94 -15.15
N ARG A 147 -0.28 -11.18 -16.11
CA ARG A 147 1.17 -11.02 -15.98
C ARG A 147 1.54 -9.54 -15.93
N ILE A 148 2.58 -9.19 -15.18
CA ILE A 148 3.14 -7.84 -15.12
C ILE A 148 4.56 -7.81 -15.69
N SER A 149 4.96 -6.68 -16.26
CA SER A 149 6.32 -6.44 -16.74
C SER A 149 7.25 -6.00 -15.60
N ARG A 150 8.57 -6.04 -15.83
CA ARG A 150 9.56 -5.46 -14.89
C ARG A 150 9.33 -3.96 -14.65
N HIS A 151 8.82 -3.26 -15.65
CA HIS A 151 8.49 -1.84 -15.52
C HIS A 151 7.29 -1.62 -14.61
N GLU A 152 6.21 -2.39 -14.79
CA GLU A 152 5.02 -2.34 -13.92
C GLU A 152 5.36 -2.72 -12.48
N PHE A 153 6.18 -3.76 -12.27
CA PHE A 153 6.65 -4.15 -10.94
C PHE A 153 7.37 -3.00 -10.22
N LYS A 154 8.34 -2.36 -10.89
CA LYS A 154 9.08 -1.22 -10.33
C LYS A 154 8.18 -0.01 -10.07
N TRP A 155 7.28 0.28 -10.99
CA TRP A 155 6.33 1.37 -10.86
C TRP A 155 5.40 1.14 -9.67
N TYR A 156 4.85 -0.08 -9.52
CA TYR A 156 3.98 -0.46 -8.41
C TYR A 156 4.69 -0.30 -7.07
N SER A 157 5.88 -0.91 -6.93
CA SER A 157 6.67 -0.82 -5.70
C SER A 157 6.97 0.64 -5.32
N ARG A 158 7.43 1.45 -6.28
CA ARG A 158 7.74 2.85 -6.05
C ARG A 158 6.52 3.66 -5.63
N ARG A 159 5.37 3.46 -6.27
CA ARG A 159 4.14 4.17 -5.95
C ARG A 159 3.63 3.80 -4.57
N LEU A 160 3.64 2.52 -4.23
CA LEU A 160 3.27 2.05 -2.89
C LEU A 160 4.23 2.60 -1.82
N ALA A 161 5.54 2.62 -2.09
CA ALA A 161 6.53 3.22 -1.20
C ALA A 161 6.27 4.71 -0.97
N THR A 162 5.89 5.44 -2.03
CA THR A 162 5.52 6.85 -1.93
C THR A 162 4.30 7.03 -1.05
N ALA A 163 3.22 6.31 -1.33
CA ALA A 163 1.97 6.36 -0.56
C ALA A 163 2.22 6.11 0.93
N VAL A 164 2.86 4.99 1.28
CA VAL A 164 3.13 4.62 2.68
C VAL A 164 4.01 5.65 3.38
N THR A 165 5.05 6.14 2.70
CA THR A 165 5.96 7.13 3.27
C THR A 165 5.24 8.46 3.53
N GLU A 166 4.45 8.96 2.59
CA GLU A 166 3.69 10.19 2.76
C GLU A 166 2.63 10.06 3.87
N ALA A 167 1.98 8.88 4.00
CA ALA A 167 1.07 8.60 5.12
C ALA A 167 1.81 8.69 6.47
N VAL A 168 2.98 8.05 6.61
CA VAL A 168 3.79 8.10 7.84
C VAL A 168 4.15 9.55 8.20
N TYR A 169 4.61 10.35 7.24
CA TYR A 169 5.00 11.72 7.51
C TYR A 169 3.82 12.65 7.75
N THR A 170 2.69 12.38 7.15
CA THR A 170 1.45 13.14 7.39
C THR A 170 0.89 12.83 8.76
N PHE A 171 0.61 11.56 9.05
CA PHE A 171 -0.11 11.20 10.28
C PHE A 171 0.78 11.25 11.53
N ILE A 172 2.04 10.84 11.44
CA ILE A 172 2.98 10.86 12.57
C ILE A 172 3.67 12.20 12.70
N GLY A 173 4.05 12.79 11.57
CA GLY A 173 4.87 14.01 11.51
C GLY A 173 4.08 15.31 11.43
N GLY A 174 2.77 15.27 11.20
CA GLY A 174 1.97 16.46 10.97
C GLY A 174 2.43 17.24 9.73
N GLY A 175 2.72 16.54 8.62
CA GLY A 175 3.25 17.20 7.41
C GLY A 175 4.74 17.55 7.50
N CYS A 176 5.57 16.65 8.08
CA CYS A 176 7.00 16.86 8.25
C CYS A 176 7.66 17.52 7.02
N GLY A 177 8.22 18.72 7.20
CA GLY A 177 8.88 19.54 6.17
C GLY A 177 10.21 19.00 5.61
N ALA A 178 10.50 17.70 5.77
CA ALA A 178 11.67 17.06 5.18
C ALA A 178 11.56 17.03 3.64
N PRO A 179 12.67 17.25 2.91
CA PRO A 179 12.65 17.29 1.44
C PRO A 179 12.06 16.02 0.82
N ARG A 180 11.27 16.17 -0.26
CA ARG A 180 10.73 15.07 -1.05
C ARG A 180 11.71 14.63 -2.13
N THR A 181 12.88 14.11 -1.73
CA THR A 181 13.88 13.55 -2.63
C THR A 181 13.67 12.03 -2.81
N MET A 182 14.35 11.42 -3.76
CA MET A 182 14.25 9.97 -4.02
C MET A 182 14.55 9.13 -2.77
N GLU A 183 15.57 9.55 -2.01
CA GLU A 183 16.04 8.85 -0.80
C GLU A 183 14.96 8.77 0.28
N ARG A 184 13.99 9.69 0.26
CA ARG A 184 12.83 9.71 1.17
C ARG A 184 12.04 8.40 1.14
N TYR A 185 11.95 7.78 -0.03
CA TYR A 185 11.08 6.64 -0.30
C TYR A 185 11.80 5.28 -0.29
N LEU A 186 13.14 5.28 -0.36
CA LEU A 186 13.93 4.06 -0.54
C LEU A 186 13.72 3.03 0.58
N ALA A 187 13.67 3.45 1.84
CA ALA A 187 13.44 2.49 2.93
C ALA A 187 12.09 1.78 2.82
N SER A 188 11.04 2.49 2.37
CA SER A 188 9.72 1.91 2.13
C SER A 188 9.71 1.03 0.88
N ASP A 189 10.43 1.43 -0.17
CA ASP A 189 10.55 0.65 -1.41
C ASP A 189 11.28 -0.69 -1.14
N GLY A 190 12.38 -0.67 -0.39
CA GLY A 190 13.06 -1.89 0.06
C GLY A 190 12.16 -2.80 0.91
N ALA A 191 11.34 -2.21 1.77
CA ALA A 191 10.38 -2.95 2.58
C ALA A 191 9.28 -3.61 1.73
N HIS A 192 8.80 -2.92 0.67
CA HIS A 192 7.81 -3.49 -0.24
C HIS A 192 8.36 -4.62 -1.09
N ILE A 193 9.60 -4.50 -1.57
CA ILE A 193 10.27 -5.62 -2.25
C ILE A 193 10.31 -6.84 -1.32
N ALA A 194 10.74 -6.67 -0.07
CA ALA A 194 10.77 -7.77 0.89
C ALA A 194 9.37 -8.33 1.23
N HIS A 195 8.34 -7.46 1.24
CA HIS A 195 6.95 -7.84 1.42
C HIS A 195 6.46 -8.72 0.28
N ILE A 196 6.64 -8.30 -0.96
CA ILE A 196 6.28 -9.04 -2.16
C ILE A 196 6.97 -10.42 -2.19
N LEU A 197 8.25 -10.49 -1.84
CA LEU A 197 8.96 -11.77 -1.78
C LEU A 197 8.42 -12.69 -0.67
N ARG A 198 8.05 -12.12 0.47
CA ARG A 198 7.48 -12.88 1.59
C ARG A 198 6.11 -13.48 1.26
N ASP A 199 5.26 -12.69 0.64
CA ASP A 199 3.86 -13.05 0.41
C ASP A 199 3.61 -13.63 -0.99
N LEU A 200 4.69 -13.94 -1.75
CA LEU A 200 4.59 -14.36 -3.14
C LEU A 200 3.61 -15.53 -3.36
N TYR A 201 3.60 -16.52 -2.47
CA TYR A 201 2.70 -17.66 -2.59
C TYR A 201 1.24 -17.29 -2.29
N ASP A 202 1.01 -16.47 -1.28
CA ASP A 202 -0.33 -16.00 -0.91
C ASP A 202 -0.90 -15.11 -2.04
N ASP A 203 -0.06 -14.26 -2.64
CA ASP A 203 -0.42 -13.43 -3.78
C ASP A 203 -0.77 -14.26 -5.02
N LEU A 204 0.01 -15.31 -5.31
CA LEU A 204 -0.29 -16.23 -6.41
C LEU A 204 -1.61 -17.00 -6.19
N ASP A 205 -1.86 -17.46 -4.97
CA ASP A 205 -3.11 -18.13 -4.62
C ASP A 205 -4.32 -17.17 -4.74
N ALA A 206 -4.12 -15.86 -4.51
CA ALA A 206 -5.12 -14.80 -4.73
C ALA A 206 -5.23 -14.34 -6.21
N GLY A 207 -4.39 -14.86 -7.10
CA GLY A 207 -4.39 -14.53 -8.53
C GLY A 207 -3.51 -13.35 -8.92
N TYR A 208 -2.60 -12.91 -8.03
CA TYR A 208 -1.66 -11.83 -8.31
C TYR A 208 -0.26 -12.37 -8.63
N ILE A 209 0.18 -12.22 -9.87
CA ILE A 209 1.49 -12.67 -10.33
C ILE A 209 2.49 -11.53 -10.17
N ASN A 210 3.18 -11.50 -9.02
CA ASN A 210 4.17 -10.47 -8.67
C ASN A 210 5.59 -10.75 -9.20
N ILE A 211 5.77 -11.80 -10.01
CA ILE A 211 7.00 -12.06 -10.74
C ILE A 211 6.88 -11.44 -12.13
N PRO A 212 7.82 -10.59 -12.57
CA PRO A 212 7.79 -10.02 -13.91
C PRO A 212 7.85 -11.08 -15.00
N SER A 213 7.04 -10.92 -16.06
CA SER A 213 6.95 -11.88 -17.18
C SER A 213 8.29 -12.16 -17.86
N GLU A 214 9.19 -11.17 -17.88
CA GLU A 214 10.53 -11.30 -18.45
C GLU A 214 11.46 -12.23 -17.63
N VAL A 215 11.04 -12.61 -16.40
CA VAL A 215 11.82 -13.53 -15.56
C VAL A 215 11.54 -14.98 -15.94
N TYR A 216 10.31 -15.33 -16.32
CA TYR A 216 9.90 -16.70 -16.63
C TYR A 216 9.50 -16.92 -18.10
N GLU A 217 9.77 -15.96 -18.99
CA GLU A 217 9.68 -16.06 -20.46
C GLU A 217 8.40 -16.74 -21.00
N GLY A 218 7.28 -16.47 -20.38
CA GLY A 218 5.99 -16.97 -20.84
C GLY A 218 5.58 -18.37 -20.37
N GLU A 219 6.39 -19.04 -19.56
CA GLU A 219 5.99 -20.26 -18.87
C GLU A 219 4.81 -19.99 -17.92
N THR A 220 4.06 -21.02 -17.57
CA THR A 220 3.05 -20.93 -16.53
C THR A 220 3.74 -20.84 -15.17
N ILE A 221 3.30 -19.90 -14.33
CA ILE A 221 3.80 -19.81 -12.95
C ILE A 221 3.01 -20.80 -12.10
N ASP A 222 3.71 -21.85 -11.67
CA ASP A 222 3.25 -22.83 -10.69
C ASP A 222 4.30 -22.99 -9.57
N LEU A 223 4.05 -23.92 -8.67
CA LEU A 223 4.94 -24.15 -7.52
C LEU A 223 6.34 -24.62 -7.95
N GLU A 224 6.45 -25.37 -9.03
CA GLU A 224 7.72 -25.87 -9.54
C GLU A 224 8.51 -24.72 -10.19
N THR A 225 7.85 -23.92 -10.99
CA THR A 225 8.42 -22.72 -11.63
C THR A 225 8.97 -21.74 -10.59
N VAL A 226 8.22 -21.49 -9.49
CA VAL A 226 8.66 -20.58 -8.40
C VAL A 226 9.95 -21.08 -7.73
N GLN A 227 10.20 -22.39 -7.68
CA GLN A 227 11.43 -22.98 -7.13
C GLN A 227 12.57 -23.10 -8.16
N SER A 228 12.36 -22.65 -9.40
CA SER A 228 13.38 -22.74 -10.46
C SER A 228 14.59 -21.84 -10.17
N GLU A 229 15.74 -22.23 -10.72
CA GLU A 229 16.98 -21.45 -10.59
C GLU A 229 16.84 -20.01 -11.14
N ARG A 230 16.06 -19.83 -12.18
CA ARG A 230 15.79 -18.51 -12.79
C ARG A 230 15.06 -17.59 -11.83
N ILE A 231 14.02 -18.09 -11.14
CA ILE A 231 13.30 -17.33 -10.13
C ILE A 231 14.20 -17.04 -8.92
N ARG A 232 15.00 -18.02 -8.48
CA ARG A 232 15.97 -17.85 -7.40
C ARG A 232 16.97 -16.72 -7.69
N GLN A 233 17.49 -16.64 -8.92
CA GLN A 233 18.38 -15.55 -9.35
C GLN A 233 17.65 -14.19 -9.29
N TRP A 234 16.41 -14.13 -9.76
CA TRP A 234 15.61 -12.92 -9.65
C TRP A 234 15.37 -12.52 -8.17
N VAL A 235 15.04 -13.49 -7.31
CA VAL A 235 14.90 -13.24 -5.85
C VAL A 235 16.20 -12.67 -5.28
N GLN A 236 17.35 -13.23 -5.65
CA GLN A 236 18.65 -12.72 -5.23
C GLN A 236 18.87 -11.25 -5.67
N GLU A 237 18.50 -10.91 -6.91
CA GLU A 237 18.56 -9.52 -7.41
C GLU A 237 17.65 -8.60 -6.60
N GLN A 238 16.41 -9.04 -6.29
CA GLN A 238 15.48 -8.26 -5.49
C GLN A 238 15.99 -8.06 -4.05
N VAL A 239 16.54 -9.09 -3.42
CA VAL A 239 17.14 -9.00 -2.07
C VAL A 239 18.30 -8.00 -2.07
N LYS A 240 19.21 -8.05 -3.05
CA LYS A 240 20.31 -7.08 -3.18
C LYS A 240 19.77 -5.64 -3.35
N THR A 241 18.74 -5.47 -4.16
CA THR A 241 18.09 -4.16 -4.38
C THR A 241 17.48 -3.64 -3.08
N ALA A 242 16.72 -4.47 -2.37
CA ALA A 242 16.10 -4.10 -1.10
C ALA A 242 17.14 -3.70 -0.03
N ARG A 243 18.26 -4.46 0.05
CA ARG A 243 19.38 -4.14 0.95
C ARG A 243 20.02 -2.78 0.62
N ALA A 244 20.27 -2.49 -0.66
CA ALA A 244 20.79 -1.20 -1.10
C ALA A 244 19.81 -0.06 -0.72
N TYR A 245 18.53 -0.24 -0.95
CA TYR A 245 17.49 0.73 -0.61
C TYR A 245 17.38 0.97 0.90
N PHE A 246 17.52 -0.05 1.74
CA PHE A 246 17.60 0.14 3.19
C PHE A 246 18.84 0.92 3.60
N ALA A 247 20.00 0.62 3.02
CA ALA A 247 21.25 1.31 3.32
C ALA A 247 21.18 2.81 2.97
N GLU A 248 20.71 3.14 1.77
CA GLU A 248 20.56 4.52 1.30
C GLU A 248 19.45 5.26 2.05
N GLY A 249 18.29 4.61 2.24
CA GLY A 249 17.15 5.17 2.97
C GLY A 249 17.47 5.43 4.44
N ALA A 250 18.37 4.66 5.06
CA ALA A 250 18.79 4.87 6.45
C ALA A 250 19.44 6.23 6.68
N ALA A 251 20.20 6.74 5.69
CA ALA A 251 20.83 8.07 5.77
C ALA A 251 19.74 9.17 5.78
N TYR A 252 18.72 9.03 4.92
CA TYR A 252 17.60 9.95 4.90
C TYR A 252 16.80 9.89 6.21
N LEU A 253 16.44 8.70 6.68
CA LEU A 253 15.73 8.51 7.96
C LEU A 253 16.48 9.18 9.12
N ALA A 254 17.81 9.07 9.16
CA ALA A 254 18.63 9.70 10.20
C ALA A 254 18.59 11.24 10.13
N SER A 255 18.22 11.85 9.03
CA SER A 255 18.12 13.30 8.85
C SER A 255 16.78 13.90 9.29
N ILE A 256 15.74 13.08 9.47
CA ILE A 256 14.39 13.53 9.78
C ILE A 256 14.36 14.17 11.17
N PRO A 257 13.87 15.41 11.32
CA PRO A 257 13.84 16.08 12.63
C PRO A 257 12.92 15.38 13.63
N ASN A 258 11.76 14.88 13.20
CA ASN A 258 10.77 14.25 14.06
C ASN A 258 11.22 12.85 14.52
N PRO A 259 11.46 12.60 15.83
CA PRO A 259 11.95 11.32 16.31
C PRO A 259 10.93 10.19 16.16
N ARG A 260 9.62 10.48 16.17
CA ARG A 260 8.58 9.45 15.94
C ARG A 260 8.59 8.97 14.50
N CYS A 261 8.79 9.87 13.52
CA CYS A 261 8.93 9.49 12.12
C CYS A 261 10.19 8.66 11.89
N ARG A 262 11.34 9.05 12.49
CA ARG A 262 12.57 8.24 12.43
C ARG A 262 12.34 6.84 13.00
N MET A 263 11.67 6.76 14.14
CA MET A 263 11.38 5.49 14.81
C MET A 263 10.44 4.62 13.97
N ALA A 264 9.37 5.20 13.37
CA ALA A 264 8.45 4.49 12.49
C ALA A 264 9.17 3.90 11.27
N GLY A 265 9.99 4.71 10.59
CA GLY A 265 10.79 4.25 9.44
C GLY A 265 11.81 3.17 9.82
N ALA A 266 12.49 3.33 10.96
CA ALA A 266 13.45 2.35 11.46
C ALA A 266 12.76 1.01 11.84
N TRP A 267 11.58 1.04 12.44
CA TRP A 267 10.79 -0.16 12.75
C TRP A 267 10.32 -0.87 11.49
N TYR A 268 9.85 -0.08 10.52
CA TYR A 268 9.38 -0.63 9.23
C TYR A 268 10.53 -1.35 8.51
N ALA A 269 11.69 -0.72 8.36
CA ALA A 269 12.88 -1.34 7.77
C ALA A 269 13.31 -2.59 8.55
N ALA A 270 13.48 -2.49 9.87
CA ALA A 270 13.97 -3.60 10.71
C ALA A 270 13.09 -4.84 10.67
N ARG A 271 11.77 -4.67 10.49
CA ARG A 271 10.84 -5.79 10.31
C ARG A 271 11.15 -6.58 9.04
N PHE A 272 11.36 -5.89 7.93
CA PHE A 272 11.56 -6.51 6.61
C PHE A 272 13.00 -6.98 6.39
N GLU A 273 13.99 -6.36 7.04
CA GLU A 273 15.35 -6.89 7.06
C GLU A 273 15.38 -8.34 7.58
N GLY A 274 14.53 -8.68 8.58
CA GLY A 274 14.43 -10.04 9.08
C GLY A 274 13.90 -11.04 8.07
N VAL A 275 13.02 -10.61 7.17
CA VAL A 275 12.53 -11.43 6.05
C VAL A 275 13.66 -11.67 5.05
N LEU A 276 14.41 -10.62 4.68
CA LEU A 276 15.56 -10.78 3.78
C LEU A 276 16.62 -11.71 4.37
N ASP A 277 16.90 -11.61 5.69
CA ASP A 277 17.82 -12.52 6.38
C ASP A 277 17.35 -14.00 6.28
N ALA A 278 16.04 -14.25 6.29
CA ALA A 278 15.49 -15.59 6.13
C ALA A 278 15.65 -16.09 4.69
N ILE A 279 15.33 -15.26 3.71
CA ILE A 279 15.47 -15.59 2.29
C ILE A 279 16.93 -15.89 1.93
N GLU A 280 17.87 -15.08 2.42
CA GLU A 280 19.32 -15.31 2.24
C GLU A 280 19.80 -16.63 2.86
N ARG A 281 19.32 -16.97 4.08
CA ARG A 281 19.66 -18.24 4.73
C ARG A 281 19.16 -19.49 3.97
N ASP A 282 18.06 -19.32 3.21
CA ASP A 282 17.48 -20.39 2.40
C ASP A 282 18.00 -20.38 0.96
N ASP A 283 19.16 -19.78 0.74
CA ASP A 283 19.79 -19.67 -0.57
C ASP A 283 18.82 -19.09 -1.63
N PHE A 284 18.10 -18.05 -1.25
CA PHE A 284 17.13 -17.32 -2.07
C PHE A 284 15.92 -18.15 -2.56
N SER A 285 15.68 -19.32 -1.95
CA SER A 285 14.43 -20.06 -2.11
C SER A 285 13.34 -19.45 -1.25
N LEU A 286 12.15 -19.20 -1.83
CA LEU A 286 11.04 -18.64 -1.11
C LEU A 286 10.24 -19.70 -0.37
N ARG A 287 9.67 -19.33 0.78
CA ARG A 287 8.82 -20.18 1.62
C ARG A 287 7.36 -19.74 1.52
N ARG A 288 6.45 -20.67 1.82
CA ARG A 288 5.03 -20.34 2.06
C ARG A 288 4.78 -19.68 3.41
N ASP A 289 5.65 -19.87 4.40
CA ASP A 289 5.49 -19.31 5.74
C ASP A 289 6.79 -18.70 6.27
N TYR A 290 6.65 -17.47 6.77
CA TYR A 290 7.68 -16.66 7.43
C TYR A 290 7.25 -16.28 8.85
N SER A 291 6.46 -17.12 9.53
CA SER A 291 5.99 -16.87 10.90
C SER A 291 7.16 -16.75 11.90
N ASP A 292 8.26 -17.46 11.66
CA ASP A 292 9.51 -17.36 12.43
C ASP A 292 10.11 -15.95 12.39
N CYS A 293 9.87 -15.18 11.33
CA CYS A 293 10.29 -13.79 11.21
C CYS A 293 9.44 -12.82 12.07
N LYS A 294 8.33 -13.30 12.65
CA LYS A 294 7.47 -12.51 13.56
C LYS A 294 7.81 -12.69 15.04
N GLY A 295 8.83 -13.48 15.36
CA GLY A 295 9.23 -13.86 16.71
C GLY A 295 9.92 -12.76 17.54
N TYR A 296 10.30 -13.10 18.77
CA TYR A 296 10.93 -12.19 19.73
C TYR A 296 12.22 -11.52 19.20
N ARG A 297 12.98 -12.20 18.34
CA ARG A 297 14.19 -11.64 17.72
C ARG A 297 13.89 -10.40 16.87
N THR A 298 12.80 -10.45 16.09
CA THR A 298 12.34 -9.30 15.30
C THR A 298 11.85 -8.17 16.20
N LEU A 299 11.12 -8.49 17.28
CA LEU A 299 10.70 -7.50 18.27
C LEU A 299 11.90 -6.81 18.93
N LEU A 300 12.94 -7.56 19.33
CA LEU A 300 14.17 -7.00 19.90
C LEU A 300 14.91 -6.12 18.89
N ARG A 301 15.02 -6.56 17.62
CA ARG A 301 15.61 -5.77 16.52
C ARG A 301 14.85 -4.45 16.34
N MET A 302 13.53 -4.51 16.26
CA MET A 302 12.68 -3.32 16.15
C MET A 302 12.83 -2.40 17.36
N ALA A 303 12.79 -2.94 18.58
CA ALA A 303 12.97 -2.14 19.80
C ALA A 303 14.32 -1.42 19.80
N TRP A 304 15.39 -2.12 19.46
CA TRP A 304 16.74 -1.54 19.41
C TRP A 304 16.88 -0.50 18.30
N SER A 305 16.42 -0.79 17.08
CA SER A 305 16.49 0.15 15.97
C SER A 305 15.66 1.40 16.24
N GLY A 306 14.48 1.26 16.81
CA GLY A 306 13.61 2.37 17.20
C GLY A 306 14.22 3.24 18.29
N LEU A 307 14.78 2.63 19.33
CA LEU A 307 15.47 3.38 20.40
C LEU A 307 16.65 4.19 19.85
N ARG A 308 17.50 3.58 19.03
CA ARG A 308 18.61 4.27 18.37
C ARG A 308 18.10 5.44 17.50
N ALA A 309 17.05 5.22 16.73
CA ALA A 309 16.45 6.26 15.90
C ALA A 309 15.82 7.40 16.72
N ALA A 310 15.20 7.09 17.85
CA ALA A 310 14.57 8.08 18.73
C ALA A 310 15.61 9.02 19.38
N VAL A 311 16.73 8.46 19.89
CA VAL A 311 17.75 9.23 20.63
C VAL A 311 18.81 9.86 19.72
N ALA A 312 18.92 9.43 18.46
CA ALA A 312 19.89 9.97 17.52
C ALA A 312 19.62 11.46 17.23
N ARG A 313 20.66 12.27 17.18
CA ARG A 313 20.54 13.65 16.69
C ARG A 313 20.37 13.62 15.17
N PRO A 314 19.45 14.45 14.61
CA PRO A 314 19.25 14.52 13.15
C PRO A 314 20.57 14.89 12.46
N LYS A 315 20.94 14.10 11.45
CA LYS A 315 22.11 14.40 10.61
C LYS A 315 21.68 15.39 9.53
N ARG A 316 22.52 16.39 9.23
CA ARG A 316 22.27 17.25 8.06
C ARG A 316 22.50 16.42 6.80
N LEU A 317 21.47 16.33 5.92
CA LEU A 317 21.68 15.86 4.55
C LEU A 317 22.61 16.86 3.86
N GLN A 318 23.67 16.36 3.22
CA GLN A 318 24.35 17.17 2.21
C GLN A 318 23.36 17.42 1.09
N ARG A 319 23.02 18.71 0.84
CA ARG A 319 22.11 19.10 -0.24
C ARG A 319 22.66 18.57 -1.56
N GLN A 320 22.06 17.55 -2.11
CA GLN A 320 22.07 17.38 -3.56
C GLN A 320 21.07 18.39 -4.15
N PRO A 321 21.37 19.00 -5.32
CA PRO A 321 20.43 19.94 -5.93
C PRO A 321 19.10 19.25 -6.18
N ASP A 322 18.00 19.95 -5.84
CA ASP A 322 16.62 19.51 -6.07
C ASP A 322 16.44 19.10 -7.54
N THR A 323 16.56 17.81 -7.79
CA THR A 323 16.01 17.26 -9.01
C THR A 323 14.52 17.12 -8.71
N ALA A 324 13.75 18.12 -9.13
CA ALA A 324 12.30 18.09 -9.02
C ALA A 324 11.82 16.76 -9.61
N MET A 325 11.33 15.88 -8.74
CA MET A 325 10.72 14.64 -9.17
C MET A 325 9.43 15.00 -9.89
N LEU A 326 9.51 15.11 -11.21
CA LEU A 326 8.35 14.97 -12.07
C LEU A 326 7.84 13.54 -11.80
N ILE A 327 6.79 13.44 -10.97
CA ILE A 327 5.97 12.24 -10.89
C ILE A 327 5.44 12.08 -12.31
N ASP A 328 5.88 11.03 -12.99
CA ASP A 328 5.58 10.78 -14.38
C ASP A 328 4.07 10.54 -14.56
N VAL A 329 3.30 11.62 -14.75
CA VAL A 329 1.88 11.62 -15.13
C VAL A 329 1.64 10.95 -16.51
N PRO A 330 2.62 10.88 -17.46
CA PRO A 330 2.39 10.29 -18.78
C PRO A 330 2.13 8.78 -18.81
N MET A 331 2.43 8.03 -17.76
CA MET A 331 2.39 6.56 -17.86
C MET A 331 0.98 5.98 -17.84
N MET A 332 0.02 6.63 -17.17
CA MET A 332 -1.39 6.20 -17.27
C MET A 332 -1.98 6.43 -18.66
N GLU A 333 -1.50 7.43 -19.40
CA GLU A 333 -1.87 7.60 -20.81
C GLU A 333 -1.20 6.56 -21.72
N GLN A 334 0.04 6.19 -21.44
CA GLN A 334 0.74 5.12 -22.15
C GLN A 334 0.14 3.73 -21.88
N LEU A 335 -0.32 3.46 -20.65
CA LEU A 335 -1.04 2.22 -20.33
C LEU A 335 -2.42 2.18 -21.01
N LYS A 336 -3.11 3.33 -21.16
CA LYS A 336 -4.36 3.42 -21.92
C LYS A 336 -4.17 3.20 -23.43
N SER A 337 -2.99 3.49 -23.97
CA SER A 337 -2.62 3.33 -25.38
C SER A 337 -1.86 2.03 -25.68
N SER A 338 -1.63 1.17 -24.69
CA SER A 338 -0.99 -0.12 -24.89
C SER A 338 -1.84 -1.03 -25.79
N PRO A 339 -1.27 -1.67 -26.84
CA PRO A 339 -1.99 -2.57 -27.72
C PRO A 339 -2.71 -3.70 -27.01
N ILE A 340 -2.23 -4.12 -25.84
CA ILE A 340 -2.80 -5.19 -25.01
C ILE A 340 -4.17 -4.81 -24.44
N LEU A 341 -4.41 -3.51 -24.15
CA LEU A 341 -5.72 -3.03 -23.67
C LEU A 341 -6.71 -2.73 -24.81
N ALA A 342 -6.22 -2.49 -26.04
CA ALA A 342 -7.05 -2.33 -27.22
C ALA A 342 -7.71 -3.67 -27.62
N GLU A 343 -7.00 -4.78 -27.47
CA GLU A 343 -7.52 -6.13 -27.76
C GLU A 343 -8.64 -6.56 -26.79
N GLN A 344 -8.62 -6.07 -25.56
CA GLN A 344 -9.68 -6.35 -24.56
C GLN A 344 -10.94 -5.50 -24.72
N ARG A 345 -10.87 -4.36 -25.45
CA ARG A 345 -12.04 -3.51 -25.74
C ARG A 345 -12.83 -3.93 -26.98
N GLY A 346 -12.39 -4.94 -27.72
CA GLY A 346 -13.10 -5.41 -28.92
C GLY A 346 -13.12 -4.42 -30.08
N GLU A 347 -12.24 -3.41 -30.05
CA GLU A 347 -12.05 -2.48 -31.17
C GLU A 347 -11.09 -3.14 -32.17
N LYS A 348 -11.67 -3.60 -33.30
CA LYS A 348 -10.93 -4.05 -34.47
C LYS A 348 -10.64 -2.86 -35.36
#